data_6db80323bcc1bc7b1503e841a88c9ee2
#
_entry.id   6db80323bcc1bc7b1503e841a88c9ee2
#
_cell.length_a   1.000
_cell.length_b   1.000
_cell.length_c   1.000
_cell.angle_alpha   90.00
_cell.angle_beta   90.00
_cell.angle_gamma   90.00
#
_symmetry.space_group_name_H-M   'P 1'
#
loop_
_entity.id
_entity.type
_entity.pdbx_description
1 polymer ?
#
loop_
_entity_poly.entity_id
_entity_poly.type
_entity_poly.pdbx_seq_one_letter_code
_entity_poly.pdbx_strand_id
1 'polypeptide(L)'
;DFRTGNLLVDEQGLAGVLDWELTHRGPAEEDLGYLCANVWRFGHLQNPVGGFGGYDDLIAGYASTAGWTPELSTIRYWEIFAALSWGLVCQTMGALWHSGNGDVERAAVARRRSEAELDMLLLIEEWENA
;
A
#
# COMPACT_ATOMS: atom_id res chain seq x y z
N ASP A 1 0.86 -2.97 -7.82
CA ASP A 1 1.77 -2.00 -7.15
C ASP A 1 1.22 -0.57 -7.27
N PHE A 2 -0.10 -0.44 -7.01
CA PHE A 2 -0.81 0.83 -7.05
C PHE A 2 -0.51 1.65 -5.79
N ARG A 3 0.50 2.51 -5.84
CA ARG A 3 1.01 3.28 -4.70
C ARG A 3 1.45 4.68 -5.10
N THR A 4 1.58 5.56 -4.13
CA THR A 4 1.94 6.98 -4.34
C THR A 4 3.17 7.17 -5.22
N GLY A 5 4.20 6.34 -5.09
CA GLY A 5 5.42 6.44 -5.91
C GLY A 5 5.23 6.09 -7.40
N ASN A 6 4.11 5.47 -7.77
CA ASN A 6 3.78 5.08 -9.14
C ASN A 6 2.69 5.97 -9.76
N LEU A 7 2.32 7.07 -9.09
CA LEU A 7 1.33 8.04 -9.58
C LEU A 7 2.03 9.27 -10.12
N LEU A 8 1.77 9.61 -11.38
CA LEU A 8 2.18 10.88 -11.97
C LEU A 8 1.04 11.88 -11.81
N VAL A 9 1.34 13.02 -11.22
CA VAL A 9 0.36 14.09 -10.95
C VAL A 9 0.84 15.38 -11.57
N ASP A 10 -0.06 16.12 -12.16
CA ASP A 10 0.15 17.48 -12.70
C ASP A 10 -0.89 18.47 -12.14
N GLU A 11 -0.93 19.68 -12.69
CA GLU A 11 -1.88 20.73 -12.29
C GLU A 11 -3.36 20.34 -12.55
N GLN A 12 -3.62 19.34 -13.38
CA GLN A 12 -4.97 18.85 -13.73
C GLN A 12 -5.37 17.63 -12.91
N GLY A 13 -4.45 17.05 -12.12
CA GLY A 13 -4.67 15.89 -11.27
C GLY A 13 -3.82 14.68 -11.66
N LEU A 14 -4.40 13.49 -11.65
CA LEU A 14 -3.70 12.24 -12.00
C LEU A 14 -3.43 12.18 -13.51
N ALA A 15 -2.17 12.34 -13.90
CA ALA A 15 -1.72 12.30 -15.29
C ALA A 15 -1.38 10.87 -15.79
N GLY A 16 -1.00 9.95 -14.88
CA GLY A 16 -0.69 8.59 -15.25
C GLY A 16 -0.40 7.68 -14.07
N VAL A 17 -0.47 6.37 -14.33
CA VAL A 17 -0.11 5.31 -13.40
C VAL A 17 1.02 4.52 -14.04
N LEU A 18 2.10 4.29 -13.29
CA LEU A 18 3.30 3.59 -13.73
C LEU A 18 3.38 2.19 -13.14
N ASP A 19 4.34 1.41 -13.65
CA ASP A 19 4.80 0.15 -13.08
C ASP A 19 3.73 -0.96 -13.07
N TRP A 20 3.25 -1.31 -14.25
CA TRP A 20 2.19 -2.30 -14.48
C TRP A 20 2.68 -3.76 -14.49
N GLU A 21 3.92 -4.05 -14.10
CA GLU A 21 4.51 -5.38 -14.21
C GLU A 21 3.83 -6.44 -13.34
N LEU A 22 3.19 -6.02 -12.22
CA LEU A 22 2.45 -6.91 -11.32
C LEU A 22 0.94 -6.97 -11.62
N THR A 23 0.49 -6.42 -12.75
CA THR A 23 -0.93 -6.37 -13.11
C THR A 23 -1.54 -7.77 -13.20
N HIS A 24 -2.66 -7.96 -12.55
CA HIS A 24 -3.42 -9.19 -12.56
C HIS A 24 -4.94 -8.90 -12.44
N ARG A 25 -5.75 -9.95 -12.51
CA ARG A 25 -7.20 -9.84 -12.30
C ARG A 25 -7.51 -10.11 -10.84
N GLY A 26 -8.07 -9.11 -10.16
CA GLY A 26 -8.45 -9.17 -8.76
C GLY A 26 -9.58 -8.20 -8.43
N PRO A 27 -10.01 -8.13 -7.17
CA PRO A 27 -10.93 -7.12 -6.69
C PRO A 27 -10.25 -5.74 -6.70
N ALA A 28 -11.02 -4.70 -7.01
CA ALA A 28 -10.48 -3.34 -7.06
C ALA A 28 -10.00 -2.84 -5.69
N GLU A 29 -10.60 -3.33 -4.63
CA GLU A 29 -10.24 -2.99 -3.24
C GLU A 29 -8.82 -3.42 -2.88
N GLU A 30 -8.23 -4.37 -3.61
CA GLU A 30 -6.82 -4.74 -3.46
C GLU A 30 -5.90 -3.55 -3.77
N ASP A 31 -6.11 -2.88 -4.90
CA ASP A 31 -5.36 -1.67 -5.26
C ASP A 31 -5.64 -0.52 -4.28
N LEU A 32 -6.91 -0.33 -3.88
CA LEU A 32 -7.28 0.71 -2.93
C LEU A 32 -6.63 0.47 -1.56
N GLY A 33 -6.63 -0.75 -1.06
CA GLY A 33 -5.97 -1.13 0.20
C GLY A 33 -4.44 -1.03 0.10
N TYR A 34 -3.85 -1.40 -1.03
CA TYR A 34 -2.42 -1.28 -1.24
C TYR A 34 -1.95 0.18 -1.19
N LEU A 35 -2.71 1.10 -1.79
CA LEU A 35 -2.44 2.55 -1.69
C LEU A 35 -2.50 3.06 -0.25
N CYS A 36 -3.31 2.44 0.61
CA CYS A 36 -3.47 2.83 2.01
C CYS A 36 -2.35 2.33 2.93
N ALA A 37 -1.52 1.37 2.51
CA ALA A 37 -0.47 0.82 3.36
C ALA A 37 0.47 1.90 3.90
N ASN A 38 0.82 1.79 5.19
CA ASN A 38 1.61 2.82 5.91
C ASN A 38 2.93 3.14 5.22
N VAL A 39 3.58 2.16 4.61
CA VAL A 39 4.83 2.33 3.87
C VAL A 39 4.76 3.40 2.77
N TRP A 40 3.59 3.63 2.19
CA TRP A 40 3.36 4.61 1.11
C TRP A 40 2.92 5.98 1.58
N ARG A 41 2.77 6.18 2.91
CA ARG A 41 2.36 7.46 3.50
C ARG A 41 3.51 8.44 3.72
N PHE A 42 4.76 7.99 3.59
CA PHE A 42 5.97 8.82 3.71
C PHE A 42 6.00 9.71 4.96
N GLY A 43 5.53 9.18 6.10
CA GLY A 43 5.48 9.89 7.38
C GLY A 43 4.20 10.70 7.63
N HIS A 44 3.32 10.84 6.65
CA HIS A 44 2.02 11.52 6.80
C HIS A 44 0.94 10.55 7.33
N LEU A 45 1.13 10.04 8.55
CA LEU A 45 0.33 8.95 9.13
C LEU A 45 -1.16 9.31 9.26
N GLN A 46 -1.49 10.59 9.45
CA GLN A 46 -2.86 11.10 9.55
C GLN A 46 -3.63 11.05 8.23
N ASN A 47 -2.95 10.85 7.11
CA ASN A 47 -3.53 10.75 5.77
C ASN A 47 -3.37 9.29 5.29
N PRO A 48 -4.32 8.40 5.61
CA PRO A 48 -4.17 6.96 5.34
C PRO A 48 -4.02 6.62 3.86
N VAL A 49 -4.59 7.41 2.97
CA VAL A 49 -4.52 7.17 1.53
C VAL A 49 -3.26 7.81 0.96
N GLY A 50 -2.24 6.99 0.76
CA GLY A 50 -0.98 7.38 0.13
C GLY A 50 -0.23 8.55 0.78
N GLY A 51 -0.60 8.95 2.02
CA GLY A 51 -0.05 10.09 2.72
C GLY A 51 -0.67 11.45 2.33
N PHE A 52 -1.69 11.47 1.47
CA PHE A 52 -2.28 12.72 0.97
C PHE A 52 -3.80 12.84 1.14
N GLY A 53 -4.54 11.74 1.41
CA GLY A 53 -6.00 11.73 1.49
C GLY A 53 -6.58 10.88 2.61
N GLY A 54 -7.91 10.96 2.78
CA GLY A 54 -8.71 10.15 3.69
C GLY A 54 -9.44 9.01 2.98
N TYR A 55 -9.91 8.02 3.75
CA TYR A 55 -10.71 6.91 3.21
C TYR A 55 -12.01 7.40 2.55
N ASP A 56 -12.69 8.38 3.16
CA ASP A 56 -13.95 8.90 2.63
C ASP A 56 -13.76 9.53 1.24
N ASP A 57 -12.67 10.28 1.05
CA ASP A 57 -12.33 10.88 -0.24
C ASP A 57 -12.01 9.81 -1.29
N LEU A 58 -11.26 8.77 -0.90
CA LEU A 58 -10.92 7.64 -1.78
C LEU A 58 -12.19 6.90 -2.23
N ILE A 59 -13.06 6.56 -1.28
CA ILE A 59 -14.31 5.84 -1.54
C ILE A 59 -15.24 6.68 -2.43
N ALA A 60 -15.42 7.96 -2.11
CA ALA A 60 -16.25 8.85 -2.88
C ALA A 60 -15.71 9.06 -4.30
N GLY A 61 -14.41 9.27 -4.44
CA GLY A 61 -13.74 9.42 -5.73
C GLY A 61 -13.89 8.16 -6.59
N TYR A 62 -13.66 6.99 -6.03
CA TYR A 62 -13.84 5.71 -6.73
C TYR A 62 -15.30 5.50 -7.16
N ALA A 63 -16.26 5.67 -6.24
CA ALA A 63 -17.68 5.47 -6.51
C ALA A 63 -18.20 6.40 -7.62
N SER A 64 -17.65 7.61 -7.74
CA SER A 64 -18.06 8.58 -8.75
C SER A 64 -17.84 8.11 -10.19
N THR A 65 -16.93 7.17 -10.41
CA THR A 65 -16.57 6.65 -11.73
C THR A 65 -16.88 5.17 -11.93
N ALA A 66 -16.81 4.37 -10.86
CA ALA A 66 -16.96 2.92 -10.94
C ALA A 66 -18.42 2.44 -10.99
N GLY A 67 -19.39 3.29 -10.58
CA GLY A 67 -20.80 2.94 -10.53
C GLY A 67 -21.21 2.05 -9.34
N TRP A 68 -20.30 1.82 -8.39
CA TRP A 68 -20.55 1.14 -7.12
C TRP A 68 -19.60 1.70 -6.04
N THR A 69 -19.95 1.48 -4.78
CA THR A 69 -19.19 2.02 -3.64
C THR A 69 -18.45 0.89 -2.93
N PRO A 70 -17.10 0.95 -2.84
CA PRO A 70 -16.35 -0.04 -2.08
C PRO A 70 -16.61 0.11 -0.57
N GLU A 71 -16.65 -1.02 0.12
CA GLU A 71 -16.80 -1.06 1.57
C GLU A 71 -15.47 -0.77 2.26
N LEU A 72 -15.46 0.15 3.24
CA LEU A 72 -14.25 0.49 3.99
C LEU A 72 -13.62 -0.73 4.66
N SER A 73 -14.44 -1.63 5.21
CA SER A 73 -13.98 -2.87 5.81
C SER A 73 -13.18 -3.73 4.82
N THR A 74 -13.61 -3.82 3.57
CA THR A 74 -12.89 -4.58 2.53
C THR A 74 -11.58 -3.89 2.14
N ILE A 75 -11.56 -2.57 2.03
CA ILE A 75 -10.32 -1.81 1.78
C ILE A 75 -9.33 -2.06 2.92
N ARG A 76 -9.75 -2.00 4.18
CA ARG A 76 -8.90 -2.25 5.34
C ARG A 76 -8.37 -3.68 5.41
N TYR A 77 -9.16 -4.67 5.01
CA TYR A 77 -8.66 -6.03 4.84
C TYR A 77 -7.48 -6.08 3.86
N TRP A 78 -7.61 -5.42 2.72
CA TRP A 78 -6.54 -5.38 1.72
C TRP A 78 -5.35 -4.52 2.15
N GLU A 79 -5.54 -3.53 3.01
CA GLU A 79 -4.46 -2.78 3.66
C GLU A 79 -3.63 -3.68 4.57
N ILE A 80 -4.27 -4.55 5.37
CA ILE A 80 -3.58 -5.58 6.18
C ILE A 80 -2.77 -6.51 5.27
N PHE A 81 -3.38 -6.97 4.18
CA PHE A 81 -2.71 -7.82 3.21
C PHE A 81 -1.52 -7.11 2.54
N ALA A 82 -1.63 -5.82 2.25
CA ALA A 82 -0.55 -5.01 1.71
C ALA A 82 0.63 -4.89 2.70
N ALA A 83 0.36 -4.70 4.00
CA ALA A 83 1.40 -4.69 5.03
C ALA A 83 2.13 -6.04 5.10
N LEU A 84 1.40 -7.16 5.05
CA LEU A 84 1.98 -8.51 4.98
C LEU A 84 2.85 -8.66 3.72
N SER A 85 2.34 -8.29 2.55
CA SER A 85 3.06 -8.39 1.28
C SER A 85 4.36 -7.59 1.30
N TRP A 86 4.32 -6.37 1.84
CA TRP A 86 5.52 -5.55 2.00
C TRP A 86 6.54 -6.21 2.96
N GLY A 87 6.09 -6.79 4.05
CA GLY A 87 6.95 -7.55 4.98
C GLY A 87 7.67 -8.72 4.29
N LEU A 88 6.97 -9.44 3.40
CA LEU A 88 7.56 -10.53 2.60
C LEU A 88 8.58 -10.01 1.58
N VAL A 89 8.32 -8.85 0.95
CA VAL A 89 9.31 -8.17 0.10
C VAL A 89 10.56 -7.83 0.90
N CYS A 90 10.42 -7.22 2.08
CA CYS A 90 11.55 -6.89 2.95
C CYS A 90 12.36 -8.14 3.33
N GLN A 91 11.69 -9.26 3.64
CA GLN A 91 12.34 -10.54 3.93
C GLN A 91 13.12 -11.08 2.74
N THR A 92 12.53 -11.03 1.55
CA THR A 92 13.18 -11.47 0.30
C THR A 92 14.43 -10.64 0.00
N MET A 93 14.34 -9.32 0.17
CA MET A 93 15.50 -8.42 -0.02
C MET A 93 16.62 -8.76 0.99
N GLY A 94 16.28 -9.12 2.22
CA GLY A 94 17.24 -9.58 3.23
C GLY A 94 17.93 -10.88 2.82
N ALA A 95 17.18 -11.86 2.31
CA ALA A 95 17.73 -13.13 1.83
C ALA A 95 18.69 -12.91 0.64
N LEU A 96 18.33 -12.04 -0.30
CA LEU A 96 19.20 -11.67 -1.43
C LEU A 96 20.48 -10.99 -0.95
N TRP A 97 20.40 -10.08 0.01
CA TRP A 97 21.57 -9.44 0.60
C TRP A 97 22.51 -10.46 1.24
N HIS A 98 21.99 -11.36 2.07
CA HIS A 98 22.81 -12.39 2.76
C HIS A 98 23.42 -13.43 1.82
N SER A 99 22.81 -13.68 0.67
CA SER A 99 23.36 -14.58 -0.36
C SER A 99 24.48 -13.97 -1.20
N GLY A 100 24.84 -12.69 -0.96
CA GLY A 100 25.83 -11.97 -1.74
C GLY A 100 25.32 -11.40 -3.07
N ASN A 101 24.01 -11.53 -3.37
CA ASN A 101 23.38 -11.00 -4.56
C ASN A 101 22.66 -9.66 -4.30
N GLY A 102 22.93 -9.03 -3.17
CA GLY A 102 22.30 -7.78 -2.75
C GLY A 102 23.20 -6.57 -2.90
N ASP A 103 22.56 -5.43 -3.10
CA ASP A 103 23.15 -4.09 -3.03
C ASP A 103 22.70 -3.36 -1.76
N VAL A 104 23.20 -2.15 -1.54
CA VAL A 104 22.85 -1.33 -0.38
C VAL A 104 21.35 -1.00 -0.31
N GLU A 105 20.70 -0.84 -1.46
CA GLU A 105 19.26 -0.57 -1.53
C GLU A 105 18.46 -1.75 -0.97
N ARG A 106 18.77 -2.99 -1.37
CA ARG A 106 18.14 -4.20 -0.84
C ARG A 106 18.36 -4.35 0.66
N ALA A 107 19.55 -4.04 1.15
CA ALA A 107 19.82 -4.01 2.59
C ALA A 107 18.97 -2.97 3.33
N ALA A 108 18.80 -1.78 2.75
CA ALA A 108 17.97 -0.71 3.32
C ALA A 108 16.49 -1.12 3.37
N VAL A 109 15.95 -1.73 2.32
CA VAL A 109 14.58 -2.27 2.28
C VAL A 109 14.40 -3.40 3.30
N ALA A 110 15.35 -4.33 3.41
CA ALA A 110 15.31 -5.44 4.34
C ALA A 110 15.16 -5.02 5.80
N ARG A 111 15.74 -3.88 6.19
CA ARG A 111 15.66 -3.34 7.55
C ARG A 111 14.25 -2.90 7.95
N ARG A 112 13.35 -2.68 6.99
CA ARG A 112 11.98 -2.23 7.23
C ARG A 112 11.00 -3.37 7.55
N ARG A 113 11.46 -4.61 7.63
CA ARG A 113 10.63 -5.78 7.91
C ARG A 113 9.84 -5.62 9.22
N SER A 114 10.50 -5.22 10.30
CA SER A 114 9.84 -5.08 11.62
C SER A 114 8.79 -3.95 11.63
N GLU A 115 8.96 -2.91 10.80
CA GLU A 115 7.97 -1.87 10.56
C GLU A 115 6.69 -2.48 9.97
N ALA A 116 6.82 -3.25 8.89
CA ALA A 116 5.70 -3.90 8.24
C ALA A 116 4.97 -4.91 9.16
N GLU A 117 5.72 -5.67 9.96
CA GLU A 117 5.16 -6.59 10.96
C GLU A 117 4.35 -5.85 12.02
N LEU A 118 4.85 -4.72 12.52
CA LEU A 118 4.14 -3.88 13.48
C LEU A 118 2.89 -3.26 12.87
N ASP A 119 2.99 -2.69 11.67
CA ASP A 119 1.85 -2.09 10.96
C ASP A 119 0.72 -3.12 10.77
N MET A 120 1.07 -4.34 10.34
CA MET A 120 0.09 -5.42 10.18
C MET A 120 -0.61 -5.76 11.49
N LEU A 121 0.12 -5.88 12.60
CA LEU A 121 -0.46 -6.20 13.91
C LEU A 121 -1.39 -5.11 14.42
N LEU A 122 -1.02 -3.85 14.25
CA LEU A 122 -1.87 -2.70 14.63
C LEU A 122 -3.16 -2.66 13.80
N LEU A 123 -3.07 -2.91 12.49
CA LEU A 123 -4.24 -2.96 11.61
C LEU A 123 -5.18 -4.11 11.95
N ILE A 124 -4.64 -5.29 12.35
CA ILE A 124 -5.45 -6.43 12.80
C ILE A 124 -6.17 -6.06 14.12
N GLU A 125 -5.47 -5.47 15.09
CA GLU A 125 -6.06 -5.03 16.34
C GLU A 125 -7.20 -4.03 16.13
N GLU A 126 -7.01 -3.05 15.25
CA GLU A 126 -8.06 -2.10 14.88
C GLU A 126 -9.24 -2.79 14.16
N TRP A 127 -8.96 -3.75 13.30
CA TRP A 127 -9.98 -4.53 12.60
C TRP A 127 -10.86 -5.35 13.56
N GLU A 128 -10.25 -6.01 14.56
CA GLU A 128 -10.97 -6.83 15.54
C GLU A 128 -11.84 -5.99 16.48
N ASN A 129 -11.52 -4.71 16.67
CA ASN A 129 -12.23 -3.79 17.56
C ASN A 129 -13.26 -2.89 16.82
N ALA A 130 -13.40 -2.99 15.51
CA ALA A 130 -14.31 -2.19 14.68
C ALA A 130 -15.69 -2.86 14.54
#